data_e2fb850355ab0c8857174d993a738d7e
#
_entry.id   e2fb850355ab0c8857174d993a738d7e
#
_cell.length_a   1.000
_cell.length_b   1.000
_cell.length_c   1.000
_cell.angle_alpha   90.00
_cell.angle_beta   90.00
_cell.angle_gamma   90.00
#
_symmetry.space_group_name_H-M   'P 1'
#
loop_
_entity.id
_entity.type
_entity.pdbx_description
1 polymer ?
#
loop_
_entity_poly.entity_id
_entity_poly.type
_entity_poly.pdbx_seq_one_letter_code
_entity_poly.pdbx_strand_id
1 'polypeptide(L)'
;MSAPTLTDADARWCENVTVTFRNTGGTAIRSGTVDFGTHIIGALGIDWGTIRSSRPLPAPLAAGAVRTETYTVCVDSWRVPLGMHVDTREVTAAWQ
;
A
#
# COMPACT_ATOMS: atom_id res chain seq x y z
N MET A 1 12.71 -1.00 -2.72
CA MET A 1 11.39 -0.33 -2.57
C MET A 1 11.58 0.93 -1.75
N SER A 2 11.05 2.04 -2.20
CA SER A 2 11.12 3.29 -1.47
C SER A 2 10.09 3.33 -0.33
N ALA A 3 10.21 4.32 0.55
CA ALA A 3 9.16 4.63 1.51
C ALA A 3 7.89 5.02 0.73
N PRO A 4 6.71 4.56 1.14
CA PRO A 4 5.48 4.89 0.42
C PRO A 4 5.10 6.35 0.62
N THR A 5 4.52 6.95 -0.43
CA THR A 5 3.88 8.24 -0.34
C THR A 5 2.38 8.02 -0.24
N LEU A 6 1.75 8.60 0.77
CA LEU A 6 0.34 8.45 1.04
C LEU A 6 -0.41 9.71 0.66
N THR A 7 -1.52 9.57 -0.06
CA THR A 7 -2.42 10.67 -0.37
C THR A 7 -3.86 10.25 -0.14
N ASP A 8 -4.74 11.22 0.15
CA ASP A 8 -6.15 10.94 0.35
C ASP A 8 -6.79 10.50 -0.97
N ALA A 9 -7.62 9.46 -0.90
CA ALA A 9 -8.48 9.06 -1.98
C ALA A 9 -9.84 9.78 -1.83
N ASP A 10 -10.75 9.60 -2.83
CA ASP A 10 -12.04 10.25 -2.83
C ASP A 10 -12.93 9.83 -1.64
N ALA A 11 -12.75 8.62 -1.14
CA ALA A 11 -13.51 8.09 -0.01
C ALA A 11 -12.63 8.04 1.24
N ARG A 12 -13.20 8.36 2.41
CA ARG A 12 -12.45 8.34 3.67
C ARG A 12 -11.99 6.94 4.09
N TRP A 13 -12.60 5.89 3.54
CA TRP A 13 -12.21 4.50 3.80
C TRP A 13 -11.18 3.97 2.80
N CYS A 14 -10.64 4.84 1.97
CA CYS A 14 -9.61 4.52 0.98
C CYS A 14 -8.43 5.46 1.09
N GLU A 15 -7.27 4.97 0.67
CA GLU A 15 -6.04 5.76 0.63
C GLU A 15 -5.22 5.37 -0.60
N ASN A 16 -4.62 6.35 -1.26
CA ASN A 16 -3.70 6.09 -2.36
C ASN A 16 -2.29 5.92 -1.80
N VAL A 17 -1.69 4.78 -2.10
CA VAL A 17 -0.33 4.44 -1.66
C VAL A 17 0.56 4.34 -2.88
N THR A 18 1.50 5.27 -3.02
CA THR A 18 2.45 5.30 -4.13
C THR A 18 3.78 4.70 -3.67
N VAL A 19 4.24 3.69 -4.38
CA VAL A 19 5.47 2.97 -4.06
C VAL A 19 6.35 2.90 -5.30
N THR A 20 7.64 3.17 -5.12
CA THR A 20 8.65 3.02 -6.17
C THR A 20 9.41 1.72 -5.95
N PHE A 21 9.39 0.86 -6.95
CA PHE A 21 10.10 -0.40 -6.97
C PHE A 21 11.36 -0.27 -7.81
N ARG A 22 12.49 -0.71 -7.27
CA ARG A 22 13.76 -0.76 -7.98
C ARG A 22 14.32 -2.17 -7.88
N ASN A 23 14.58 -2.80 -9.01
CA ASN A 23 15.23 -4.10 -9.05
C ASN A 23 16.74 -3.90 -9.06
N THR A 24 17.38 -4.04 -7.90
CA THR A 24 18.82 -3.92 -7.75
C THR A 24 19.58 -5.22 -8.00
N GLY A 25 18.85 -6.31 -8.26
CA GLY A 25 19.46 -7.60 -8.56
C GLY A 25 19.89 -7.73 -10.02
N GLY A 26 20.58 -8.80 -10.34
CA GLY A 26 21.06 -9.10 -11.67
C GLY A 26 20.08 -9.87 -12.55
N THR A 27 18.90 -10.20 -12.05
CA THR A 27 17.88 -10.94 -12.79
C THR A 27 16.53 -10.24 -12.67
N ALA A 28 15.64 -10.48 -13.65
CA ALA A 28 14.31 -9.91 -13.62
C ALA A 28 13.46 -10.49 -12.49
N ILE A 29 12.61 -9.65 -11.91
CA ILE A 29 11.55 -10.08 -10.99
C ILE A 29 10.38 -10.52 -11.86
N ARG A 30 9.97 -11.78 -11.73
CA ARG A 30 8.93 -12.39 -12.58
C ARG A 30 7.54 -12.19 -12.02
N SER A 31 7.42 -12.25 -10.70
CA SER A 31 6.14 -12.10 -10.01
C SER A 31 6.38 -11.67 -8.57
N GLY A 32 5.35 -11.20 -7.93
CA GLY A 32 5.42 -10.83 -6.53
C GLY A 32 4.13 -10.20 -6.04
N THR A 33 4.11 -9.93 -4.75
CA THR A 33 2.99 -9.27 -4.09
C THR A 33 3.48 -8.12 -3.23
N VAL A 34 2.62 -7.12 -3.07
CA VAL A 34 2.80 -6.03 -2.12
C VAL A 34 1.71 -6.18 -1.08
N ASP A 35 2.11 -6.21 0.18
CA ASP A 35 1.19 -6.35 1.31
C ASP A 35 1.08 -5.02 2.04
N PHE A 36 -0.14 -4.62 2.35
CA PHE A 36 -0.44 -3.38 3.04
C PHE A 36 -1.09 -3.68 4.40
N GLY A 37 -0.66 -2.96 5.42
CA GLY A 37 -1.33 -2.92 6.72
C GLY A 37 -1.97 -1.54 6.89
N THR A 38 -3.28 -1.45 6.74
CA THR A 38 -4.03 -0.20 6.81
C THR A 38 -4.70 -0.09 8.17
N HIS A 39 -4.33 0.96 8.90
CA HIS A 39 -4.86 1.24 10.24
C HIS A 39 -6.07 2.15 10.14
N ILE A 40 -7.07 1.88 10.99
CA ILE A 40 -8.26 2.73 11.12
C ILE A 40 -8.03 3.63 12.32
N ILE A 41 -7.92 4.92 12.07
CA ILE A 41 -7.57 5.91 13.08
C ILE A 41 -8.80 6.74 13.44
N GLY A 42 -9.11 6.80 14.74
CA GLY A 42 -10.21 7.60 15.27
C GLY A 42 -9.86 9.07 15.40
N ALA A 43 -10.86 9.89 15.71
CA ALA A 43 -10.74 11.35 15.82
C ALA A 43 -9.71 11.79 16.88
N LEU A 44 -9.43 10.96 17.87
CA LEU A 44 -8.45 11.25 18.92
C LEU A 44 -7.07 10.60 18.62
N GLY A 45 -6.86 10.09 17.41
CA GLY A 45 -5.63 9.42 17.04
C GLY A 45 -5.52 7.97 17.53
N ILE A 46 -6.60 7.40 18.02
CA ILE A 46 -6.62 6.02 18.52
C ILE A 46 -6.72 5.06 17.35
N ASP A 47 -5.86 4.05 17.33
CA ASP A 47 -5.87 2.97 16.35
C ASP A 47 -6.93 1.93 16.73
N TRP A 48 -7.98 1.84 15.91
CA TRP A 48 -9.11 0.94 16.15
C TRP A 48 -8.95 -0.43 15.51
N GLY A 49 -7.96 -0.59 14.65
CA GLY A 49 -7.71 -1.87 14.03
C GLY A 49 -6.85 -1.76 12.78
N THR A 50 -6.37 -2.91 12.31
CA THR A 50 -5.53 -3.02 11.11
C THR A 50 -6.16 -3.99 10.15
N ILE A 51 -6.33 -3.57 8.90
CA ILE A 51 -6.81 -4.40 7.81
C ILE A 51 -5.65 -4.67 6.88
N ARG A 52 -5.37 -5.94 6.62
CA ARG A 52 -4.31 -6.34 5.70
C ARG A 52 -4.88 -6.62 4.32
N SER A 53 -4.13 -6.21 3.30
CA SER A 53 -4.50 -6.47 1.91
C SER A 53 -3.25 -6.75 1.10
N SER A 54 -3.41 -7.47 -0.02
CA SER A 54 -2.32 -7.82 -0.93
C SER A 54 -2.68 -7.41 -2.34
N ARG A 55 -1.70 -6.90 -3.07
CA ARG A 55 -1.83 -6.52 -4.48
C ARG A 55 -0.65 -7.07 -5.27
N PRO A 56 -0.82 -7.31 -6.57
CA PRO A 56 0.30 -7.75 -7.39
C PRO A 56 1.36 -6.66 -7.54
N LEU A 57 2.63 -7.07 -7.53
CA LEU A 57 3.75 -6.23 -7.93
C LEU A 57 3.65 -5.92 -9.42
N PRO A 58 4.15 -4.74 -9.89
CA PRO A 58 4.24 -4.47 -11.33
C PRO A 58 5.34 -5.34 -11.95
N ALA A 59 4.96 -6.54 -12.38
CA ALA A 59 5.89 -7.53 -12.93
C ALA A 59 5.55 -7.81 -14.41
N PRO A 60 6.53 -8.22 -15.23
CA PRO A 60 7.93 -8.40 -14.90
C PRO A 60 8.68 -7.09 -14.71
N LEU A 61 9.69 -7.10 -13.84
CA LEU A 61 10.54 -5.95 -13.58
C LEU A 61 11.98 -6.35 -13.90
N ALA A 62 12.51 -5.81 -15.01
CA ALA A 62 13.84 -6.15 -15.48
C ALA A 62 14.93 -5.75 -14.48
N ALA A 63 16.08 -6.41 -14.56
CA ALA A 63 17.24 -6.04 -13.75
C ALA A 63 17.59 -4.57 -13.95
N GLY A 64 17.77 -3.84 -12.87
CA GLY A 64 18.06 -2.41 -12.89
C GLY A 64 16.88 -1.50 -13.17
N ALA A 65 15.70 -2.05 -13.47
CA ALA A 65 14.51 -1.25 -13.77
C ALA A 65 13.92 -0.61 -12.51
N VAL A 66 13.29 0.52 -12.74
CA VAL A 66 12.57 1.28 -11.69
C VAL A 66 11.14 1.49 -12.17
N ARG A 67 10.17 1.23 -11.31
CA ARG A 67 8.76 1.46 -11.62
C ARG A 67 8.04 2.02 -10.40
N THR A 68 7.23 3.04 -10.63
CA THR A 68 6.37 3.64 -9.60
C THR A 68 4.92 3.25 -9.86
N GLU A 69 4.26 2.73 -8.84
CA GLU A 69 2.85 2.35 -8.90
C GLU A 69 2.08 3.00 -7.77
N THR A 70 0.83 3.37 -8.05
CA THR A 70 -0.09 3.87 -7.04
C THR A 70 -1.20 2.85 -6.86
N TYR A 71 -1.37 2.40 -5.62
CA TYR A 71 -2.42 1.47 -5.24
C TYR A 71 -3.48 2.22 -4.45
N THR A 72 -4.74 2.03 -4.80
CA THR A 72 -5.85 2.51 -3.97
C THR A 72 -6.23 1.39 -3.01
N VAL A 73 -5.96 1.61 -1.73
CA VAL A 73 -6.21 0.64 -0.68
C VAL A 73 -7.46 1.05 0.07
N CYS A 74 -8.45 0.19 0.08
CA CYS A 74 -9.74 0.45 0.73
C CYS A 74 -10.05 -0.60 1.77
N VAL A 75 -10.76 -0.17 2.83
CA VAL A 75 -11.38 -1.06 3.79
C VAL A 75 -12.90 -0.93 3.65
N ASP A 76 -13.65 -1.81 4.33
CA ASP A 76 -15.13 -1.71 4.29
C ASP A 76 -15.55 -0.34 4.85
N SER A 77 -16.46 0.34 4.15
CA SER A 77 -16.88 1.70 4.51
C SER A 77 -17.46 1.81 5.92
N TRP A 78 -18.14 0.77 6.39
CA TRP A 78 -18.74 0.76 7.73
C TRP A 78 -17.70 0.71 8.85
N ARG A 79 -16.43 0.37 8.53
CA ARG A 79 -15.33 0.37 9.50
C ARG A 79 -14.76 1.76 9.75
N VAL A 80 -15.11 2.73 8.88
CA VAL A 80 -14.57 4.10 8.94
C VAL A 80 -15.73 5.09 9.01
N PRO A 81 -16.39 5.21 10.18
CA PRO A 81 -17.46 6.20 10.33
C PRO A 81 -16.92 7.63 10.25
N LEU A 82 -17.82 8.60 10.17
CA LEU A 82 -17.45 10.02 10.10
C LEU A 82 -16.54 10.39 11.28
N GLY A 83 -15.49 11.16 10.99
CA GLY A 83 -14.48 11.54 11.96
C GLY A 83 -13.31 10.59 12.07
N MET A 84 -13.37 9.46 11.39
CA MET A 84 -12.27 8.50 11.32
C MET A 84 -11.65 8.50 9.93
N HIS A 85 -10.43 7.99 9.83
CA HIS A 85 -9.72 7.88 8.55
C HIS A 85 -8.85 6.62 8.53
N VAL A 86 -8.33 6.30 7.37
CA VAL A 86 -7.39 5.18 7.20
C VAL A 86 -5.97 5.70 7.03
N ASP A 87 -5.00 4.93 7.52
CA ASP A 87 -3.59 5.25 7.42
C ASP A 87 -2.82 3.95 7.18
N THR A 88 -2.26 3.81 5.97
CA THR A 88 -1.47 2.64 5.60
C THR A 88 -0.05 2.83 6.12
N ARG A 89 0.32 2.05 7.13
CA ARG A 89 1.62 2.19 7.82
C ARG A 89 2.62 1.12 7.46
N GLU A 90 2.14 -0.10 7.18
CA GLU A 90 3.01 -1.20 6.79
C GLU A 90 2.85 -1.45 5.29
N VAL A 91 3.98 -1.42 4.58
CA VAL A 91 4.05 -1.77 3.16
C VAL A 91 5.27 -2.67 3.00
N THR A 92 5.02 -3.93 2.64
CA THR A 92 6.08 -4.91 2.42
C THR A 92 5.90 -5.57 1.07
N ALA A 93 6.98 -6.07 0.48
CA ALA A 93 6.95 -6.74 -0.80
C ALA A 93 7.68 -8.08 -0.73
N ALA A 94 7.14 -9.06 -1.44
CA ALA A 94 7.79 -10.36 -1.66
C ALA A 94 7.75 -10.66 -3.15
N TRP A 95 8.83 -11.23 -3.67
CA TRP A 95 8.96 -11.50 -5.11
C TRP A 95 9.76 -12.76 -5.39
N GLN A 96 9.63 -13.22 -6.63
CA GLN A 96 10.36 -14.37 -7.16
C GLN A 96 11.06 -14.02 -8.46
#